data_e0a5abf25c5d2da8209a748b8b6bd392
#
_entry.id   e0a5abf25c5d2da8209a748b8b6bd392
#
_cell.length_a   1.000
_cell.length_b   1.000
_cell.length_c   1.000
_cell.angle_alpha   90.00
_cell.angle_beta   90.00
_cell.angle_gamma   90.00
#
_symmetry.space_group_name_H-M   'P 1'
#
loop_
_entity.id
_entity.type
_entity.pdbx_description
1 polymer ?
#
loop_
_entity_poly.entity_id
_entity_poly.type
_entity_poly.pdbx_seq_one_letter_code
_entity_poly.pdbx_strand_id
1 'polypeptide(L)'
;QRQMCIRDRSLPHGDAVALQDATFFDFMHHYDVTLMNPKVLSGMFLGSMMAFLFCGLTMNAVGRAAAHMVDEVRRQFREIKGILTGETEPDYERCVAISTKGAQREMVIPSLIAIIAPIATGLIFGVPGVLGLLIGGLSSGFVLAIFMANAGGAWDNAKKYVEEGNFGGKGSEVHKATVVGDTVGDPFKDTSGPSLNILIKLMSMVAIVMAGLTVAWSLF
;
A
#
# COMPACT_ATOMS: atom_id res chain seq x y z
N GLN A 1 40.36 13.24 -7.92
CA GLN A 1 39.26 12.25 -7.99
C GLN A 1 39.63 11.11 -7.03
N ARG A 2 39.00 11.06 -5.86
CA ARG A 2 39.10 9.89 -5.00
C ARG A 2 38.35 8.77 -5.73
N GLN A 3 39.08 7.78 -6.24
CA GLN A 3 38.47 6.56 -6.73
C GLN A 3 37.74 5.91 -5.55
N MET A 4 36.43 5.82 -5.66
CA MET A 4 35.60 5.13 -4.68
C MET A 4 35.84 3.64 -4.90
N CYS A 5 36.54 3.01 -3.94
CA CYS A 5 36.84 1.58 -3.97
C CYS A 5 36.02 0.87 -2.90
N ILE A 6 35.43 -0.26 -3.25
CA ILE A 6 34.80 -1.19 -2.31
C ILE A 6 35.89 -2.12 -1.79
N ARG A 7 36.07 -2.17 -0.46
CA ARG A 7 37.03 -3.08 0.16
C ARG A 7 36.32 -4.37 0.54
N ASP A 8 36.74 -5.48 -0.05
CA ASP A 8 36.25 -6.79 0.33
C ASP A 8 36.85 -7.19 1.70
N ARG A 9 36.00 -7.42 2.69
CA ARG A 9 36.38 -7.87 4.03
C ARG A 9 36.63 -9.37 4.11
N SER A 10 36.20 -10.13 3.10
CA SER A 10 36.34 -11.59 3.09
C SER A 10 37.68 -12.09 2.56
N LEU A 11 38.43 -11.22 1.87
CA LEU A 11 39.77 -11.57 1.39
C LEU A 11 40.84 -11.28 2.42
N PRO A 12 41.81 -12.19 2.68
CA PRO A 12 42.86 -12.02 3.68
C PRO A 12 43.74 -10.77 3.47
N HIS A 13 43.72 -10.19 2.28
CA HIS A 13 44.52 -9.02 1.90
C HIS A 13 43.73 -7.82 1.39
N GLY A 14 42.39 -7.83 1.49
CA GLY A 14 41.54 -6.70 1.33
C GLY A 14 41.80 -5.86 0.08
N ASP A 15 41.89 -6.48 -1.10
CA ASP A 15 42.06 -5.78 -2.37
C ASP A 15 40.87 -4.86 -2.62
N ALA A 16 41.15 -3.57 -2.84
CA ALA A 16 40.14 -2.59 -3.17
C ALA A 16 39.73 -2.78 -4.62
N VAL A 17 38.48 -3.19 -4.85
CA VAL A 17 37.91 -3.30 -6.20
C VAL A 17 37.44 -1.91 -6.62
N ALA A 18 37.82 -1.49 -7.82
CA ALA A 18 37.34 -0.23 -8.39
C ALA A 18 35.82 -0.33 -8.63
N LEU A 19 35.08 0.76 -8.39
CA LEU A 19 33.62 0.77 -8.53
C LEU A 19 33.13 0.29 -9.90
N GLN A 20 33.94 0.50 -10.92
CA GLN A 20 33.64 0.10 -12.31
C GLN A 20 33.70 -1.42 -12.53
N ASP A 21 34.49 -2.12 -11.73
CA ASP A 21 34.72 -3.57 -11.81
C ASP A 21 33.98 -4.34 -10.71
N ALA A 22 33.28 -3.61 -9.82
CA ALA A 22 32.57 -4.20 -8.69
C ALA A 22 31.33 -4.97 -9.16
N THR A 23 31.22 -6.21 -8.72
CA THR A 23 30.06 -7.06 -8.96
C THR A 23 28.95 -6.83 -7.94
N PHE A 24 27.77 -7.37 -8.20
CA PHE A 24 26.65 -7.35 -7.24
C PHE A 24 27.05 -7.98 -5.88
N PHE A 25 27.84 -9.05 -5.89
CA PHE A 25 28.32 -9.70 -4.67
C PHE A 25 29.27 -8.83 -3.86
N ASP A 26 30.10 -8.04 -4.51
CA ASP A 26 31.00 -7.09 -3.83
C ASP A 26 30.19 -6.03 -3.08
N PHE A 27 29.09 -5.54 -3.67
CA PHE A 27 28.17 -4.62 -2.98
C PHE A 27 27.46 -5.28 -1.81
N MET A 28 27.01 -6.53 -1.95
CA MET A 28 26.39 -7.28 -0.85
C MET A 28 27.36 -7.45 0.34
N HIS A 29 28.60 -7.79 0.06
CA HIS A 29 29.65 -7.92 1.07
C HIS A 29 30.00 -6.57 1.70
N HIS A 30 30.17 -5.53 0.90
CA HIS A 30 30.52 -4.19 1.38
C HIS A 30 29.49 -3.62 2.36
N TYR A 31 28.21 -3.77 2.05
CA TYR A 31 27.09 -3.29 2.88
C TYR A 31 26.59 -4.33 3.88
N ASP A 32 27.22 -5.51 3.95
CA ASP A 32 26.81 -6.62 4.83
C ASP A 32 25.31 -6.96 4.69
N VAL A 33 24.85 -7.10 3.45
CA VAL A 33 23.44 -7.37 3.14
C VAL A 33 23.16 -8.86 3.29
N THR A 34 23.08 -9.31 4.52
CA THR A 34 22.76 -10.69 4.88
C THR A 34 21.55 -10.74 5.81
N LEU A 35 20.81 -11.83 5.81
CA LEU A 35 19.68 -12.01 6.74
C LEU A 35 20.11 -12.04 8.21
N MET A 36 21.39 -12.31 8.48
CA MET A 36 21.94 -12.30 9.84
C MET A 36 22.26 -10.88 10.33
N ASN A 37 22.28 -9.90 9.43
CA ASN A 37 22.49 -8.52 9.81
C ASN A 37 21.22 -7.95 10.47
N PRO A 38 21.29 -7.49 11.73
CA PRO A 38 20.14 -6.93 12.44
C PRO A 38 19.46 -5.75 11.72
N LYS A 39 20.24 -4.96 10.97
CA LYS A 39 19.71 -3.81 10.20
C LYS A 39 18.83 -4.28 9.06
N VAL A 40 19.24 -5.32 8.31
CA VAL A 40 18.43 -5.94 7.25
C VAL A 40 17.16 -6.53 7.85
N LEU A 41 17.29 -7.28 8.93
CA LEU A 41 16.15 -7.92 9.59
C LEU A 41 15.15 -6.89 10.11
N SER A 42 15.63 -5.83 10.77
CA SER A 42 14.79 -4.72 11.24
C SER A 42 14.08 -4.03 10.07
N GLY A 43 14.80 -3.77 8.98
CA GLY A 43 14.22 -3.24 7.75
C GLY A 43 13.12 -4.12 7.19
N MET A 44 13.32 -5.45 7.14
CA MET A 44 12.31 -6.40 6.65
C MET A 44 11.02 -6.36 7.49
N PHE A 45 11.14 -6.31 8.82
CA PHE A 45 9.97 -6.17 9.69
C PHE A 45 9.25 -4.84 9.47
N LEU A 46 9.99 -3.74 9.36
CA LEU A 46 9.40 -2.43 9.05
C LEU A 46 8.69 -2.44 7.69
N GLY A 47 9.30 -3.01 6.65
CA GLY A 47 8.69 -3.12 5.33
C GLY A 47 7.40 -3.96 5.34
N SER A 48 7.42 -5.10 6.01
CA SER A 48 6.24 -5.94 6.18
C SER A 48 5.13 -5.21 6.94
N MET A 49 5.47 -4.55 8.04
CA MET A 49 4.54 -3.72 8.81
C MET A 49 3.90 -2.63 7.96
N MET A 50 4.68 -1.99 7.07
CA MET A 50 4.20 -0.92 6.20
C MET A 50 3.04 -1.36 5.30
N ALA A 51 3.08 -2.57 4.74
CA ALA A 51 2.01 -3.10 3.90
C ALA A 51 0.69 -3.20 4.68
N PHE A 52 0.71 -3.74 5.89
CA PHE A 52 -0.48 -3.86 6.74
C PHE A 52 -0.96 -2.51 7.27
N LEU A 53 -0.03 -1.66 7.71
CA LEU A 53 -0.37 -0.31 8.18
C LEU A 53 -1.07 0.50 7.08
N PHE A 54 -0.53 0.44 5.86
CA PHE A 54 -1.11 1.13 4.70
C PHE A 54 -2.51 0.61 4.39
N CYS A 55 -2.73 -0.71 4.41
CA CYS A 55 -4.06 -1.29 4.23
C CYS A 55 -5.04 -0.82 5.30
N GLY A 56 -4.65 -0.84 6.57
CA GLY A 56 -5.49 -0.37 7.66
C GLY A 56 -5.87 1.11 7.50
N LEU A 57 -4.93 1.95 7.09
CA LEU A 57 -5.18 3.37 6.84
C LEU A 57 -6.13 3.59 5.65
N THR A 58 -5.91 2.90 4.53
CA THR A 58 -6.76 3.03 3.33
C THR A 58 -8.16 2.49 3.58
N MET A 59 -8.32 1.38 4.28
CA MET A 59 -9.64 0.84 4.65
C MET A 59 -10.43 1.79 5.54
N ASN A 60 -9.80 2.35 6.56
CA ASN A 60 -10.42 3.36 7.42
C ASN A 60 -10.77 4.65 6.65
N ALA A 61 -9.93 5.05 5.70
CA ALA A 61 -10.16 6.20 4.84
C ALA A 61 -11.42 6.03 3.98
N VAL A 62 -11.56 4.85 3.34
CA VAL A 62 -12.76 4.51 2.55
C VAL A 62 -14.01 4.54 3.43
N GLY A 63 -13.94 3.96 4.63
CA GLY A 63 -15.06 3.96 5.57
C GLY A 63 -15.53 5.38 5.94
N ARG A 64 -14.59 6.30 6.21
CA ARG A 64 -14.92 7.70 6.49
C ARG A 64 -15.50 8.43 5.28
N ALA A 65 -14.92 8.25 4.10
CA ALA A 65 -15.42 8.84 2.86
C ALA A 65 -16.84 8.34 2.52
N ALA A 66 -17.07 7.04 2.67
CA ALA A 66 -18.38 6.43 2.47
C ALA A 66 -19.43 6.97 3.46
N ALA A 67 -19.08 7.18 4.74
CA ALA A 67 -19.98 7.76 5.72
C ALA A 67 -20.47 9.15 5.30
N HIS A 68 -19.56 10.03 4.84
CA HIS A 68 -19.93 11.35 4.34
C HIS A 68 -20.87 11.29 3.13
N MET A 69 -20.66 10.32 2.24
CA MET A 69 -21.53 10.10 1.08
C MET A 69 -22.93 9.65 1.51
N VAL A 70 -23.01 8.71 2.47
CA VAL A 70 -24.28 8.23 3.01
C VAL A 70 -25.07 9.37 3.67
N ASP A 71 -24.41 10.24 4.41
CA ASP A 71 -25.05 11.38 5.04
C ASP A 71 -25.61 12.36 4.00
N GLU A 72 -24.87 12.61 2.93
CA GLU A 72 -25.34 13.46 1.82
C GLU A 72 -26.54 12.85 1.11
N VAL A 73 -26.49 11.56 0.79
CA VAL A 73 -27.64 10.86 0.16
C VAL A 73 -28.89 10.93 1.05
N ARG A 74 -28.71 10.69 2.36
CA ARG A 74 -29.81 10.79 3.33
C ARG A 74 -30.35 12.23 3.43
N ARG A 75 -29.49 13.25 3.32
CA ARG A 75 -29.90 14.64 3.27
C ARG A 75 -30.77 14.91 2.03
N GLN A 76 -30.32 14.47 0.86
CA GLN A 76 -31.05 14.66 -0.40
C GLN A 76 -32.45 14.02 -0.33
N PHE A 77 -32.57 12.80 0.16
CA PHE A 77 -33.87 12.15 0.35
C PHE A 77 -34.81 12.88 1.30
N ARG A 78 -34.29 13.61 2.29
CA ARG A 78 -35.11 14.38 3.22
C ARG A 78 -35.51 15.76 2.69
N GLU A 79 -34.60 16.41 1.96
CA GLU A 79 -34.77 17.83 1.58
C GLU A 79 -35.30 18.02 0.17
N ILE A 80 -34.97 17.13 -0.75
CA ILE A 80 -35.40 17.24 -2.16
C ILE A 80 -36.64 16.36 -2.39
N LYS A 81 -37.78 16.99 -2.55
CA LYS A 81 -39.02 16.30 -2.84
C LYS A 81 -39.00 15.78 -4.28
N GLY A 82 -39.52 14.58 -4.49
CA GLY A 82 -39.65 13.99 -5.85
C GLY A 82 -38.47 13.10 -6.28
N ILE A 83 -37.38 12.98 -5.50
CA ILE A 83 -36.30 12.02 -5.81
C ILE A 83 -36.81 10.58 -5.82
N LEU A 84 -37.62 10.19 -4.81
CA LEU A 84 -38.16 8.83 -4.69
C LEU A 84 -39.18 8.50 -5.76
N THR A 85 -39.88 9.51 -6.32
CA THR A 85 -40.85 9.35 -7.41
C THR A 85 -40.24 9.51 -8.78
N GLY A 86 -38.94 9.92 -8.86
CA GLY A 86 -38.27 10.18 -10.13
C GLY A 86 -38.65 11.50 -10.82
N GLU A 87 -39.35 12.40 -10.12
CA GLU A 87 -39.73 13.71 -10.64
C GLU A 87 -38.60 14.73 -10.59
N THR A 88 -37.66 14.55 -9.67
CA THR A 88 -36.50 15.43 -9.48
C THR A 88 -35.21 14.61 -9.48
N GLU A 89 -34.23 15.08 -10.24
CA GLU A 89 -32.89 14.44 -10.25
C GLU A 89 -32.12 14.71 -8.98
N PRO A 90 -31.35 13.72 -8.48
CA PRO A 90 -30.43 13.91 -7.37
C PRO A 90 -29.32 14.92 -7.69
N ASP A 91 -28.78 15.57 -6.67
CA ASP A 91 -27.61 16.44 -6.80
C ASP A 91 -26.33 15.59 -6.91
N TYR A 92 -26.05 15.13 -8.12
CA TYR A 92 -24.86 14.33 -8.43
C TYR A 92 -23.57 15.13 -8.30
N GLU A 93 -23.60 16.44 -8.63
CA GLU A 93 -22.43 17.30 -8.56
C GLU A 93 -21.87 17.36 -7.14
N ARG A 94 -22.77 17.52 -6.17
CA ARG A 94 -22.39 17.54 -4.76
C ARG A 94 -21.86 16.19 -4.27
N CYS A 95 -22.44 15.08 -4.73
CA CYS A 95 -21.95 13.74 -4.42
C CYS A 95 -20.52 13.54 -4.95
N VAL A 96 -20.26 13.91 -6.20
CA VAL A 96 -18.93 13.83 -6.82
C VAL A 96 -17.93 14.73 -6.08
N ALA A 97 -18.32 15.96 -5.72
CA ALA A 97 -17.47 16.88 -4.99
C ALA A 97 -17.06 16.32 -3.59
N ILE A 98 -18.00 15.72 -2.86
CA ILE A 98 -17.73 15.08 -1.57
C ILE A 98 -16.77 13.90 -1.73
N SER A 99 -17.02 13.03 -2.71
CA SER A 99 -16.16 11.86 -2.99
C SER A 99 -14.75 12.28 -3.35
N THR A 100 -14.60 13.23 -4.27
CA THR A 100 -13.28 13.71 -4.74
C THR A 100 -12.50 14.38 -3.60
N LYS A 101 -13.14 15.27 -2.84
CA LYS A 101 -12.51 15.95 -1.71
C LYS A 101 -12.13 14.97 -0.60
N GLY A 102 -13.01 13.99 -0.33
CA GLY A 102 -12.74 12.93 0.63
C GLY A 102 -11.51 12.10 0.21
N ALA A 103 -11.48 11.63 -1.02
CA ALA A 103 -10.37 10.84 -1.57
C ALA A 103 -9.03 11.61 -1.48
N GLN A 104 -8.99 12.87 -1.90
CA GLN A 104 -7.78 13.68 -1.83
C GLN A 104 -7.27 13.84 -0.40
N ARG A 105 -8.16 14.14 0.56
CA ARG A 105 -7.80 14.35 1.96
C ARG A 105 -7.30 13.08 2.64
N GLU A 106 -7.98 11.98 2.39
CA GLU A 106 -7.69 10.70 3.04
C GLU A 106 -6.40 10.04 2.51
N MET A 107 -5.99 10.35 1.29
CA MET A 107 -4.76 9.80 0.72
C MET A 107 -3.47 10.52 1.16
N VAL A 108 -3.55 11.67 1.82
CA VAL A 108 -2.37 12.43 2.27
C VAL A 108 -1.52 11.62 3.25
N ILE A 109 -2.13 11.06 4.30
CA ILE A 109 -1.39 10.33 5.35
C ILE A 109 -0.74 9.06 4.80
N PRO A 110 -1.44 8.15 4.08
CA PRO A 110 -0.82 6.98 3.47
C PRO A 110 0.35 7.34 2.53
N SER A 111 0.21 8.38 1.72
CA SER A 111 1.26 8.81 0.80
C SER A 111 2.50 9.34 1.53
N LEU A 112 2.31 10.15 2.57
CA LEU A 112 3.42 10.66 3.40
C LEU A 112 4.19 9.52 4.07
N ILE A 113 3.49 8.53 4.61
CA ILE A 113 4.13 7.38 5.25
C ILE A 113 4.96 6.59 4.23
N ALA A 114 4.43 6.39 3.01
CA ALA A 114 5.15 5.70 1.94
C ALA A 114 6.46 6.41 1.51
N ILE A 115 6.50 7.73 1.64
CA ILE A 115 7.69 8.54 1.34
C ILE A 115 8.66 8.58 2.54
N ILE A 116 8.13 8.81 3.74
CA ILE A 116 8.95 9.00 4.94
C ILE A 116 9.61 7.69 5.38
N ALA A 117 8.93 6.54 5.24
CA ALA A 117 9.45 5.26 5.74
C ALA A 117 10.81 4.86 5.12
N PRO A 118 11.00 4.85 3.78
CA PRO A 118 12.30 4.52 3.21
C PRO A 118 13.37 5.55 3.54
N ILE A 119 13.04 6.84 3.64
CA ILE A 119 13.97 7.90 4.02
C ILE A 119 14.44 7.70 5.46
N ALA A 120 13.51 7.56 6.39
CA ALA A 120 13.83 7.35 7.81
C ALA A 120 14.63 6.07 8.03
N THR A 121 14.23 4.97 7.38
CA THR A 121 14.95 3.70 7.45
C THR A 121 16.37 3.84 6.91
N GLY A 122 16.54 4.54 5.78
CA GLY A 122 17.85 4.80 5.19
C GLY A 122 18.77 5.64 6.07
N LEU A 123 18.25 6.70 6.68
CA LEU A 123 19.01 7.55 7.58
C LEU A 123 19.38 6.85 8.90
N ILE A 124 18.51 5.95 9.41
CA ILE A 124 18.75 5.25 10.67
C ILE A 124 19.63 4.00 10.46
N PHE A 125 19.26 3.13 9.53
CA PHE A 125 19.88 1.81 9.36
C PHE A 125 20.80 1.71 8.14
N GLY A 126 20.91 2.77 7.34
CA GLY A 126 21.72 2.78 6.13
C GLY A 126 21.17 1.90 5.00
N VAL A 127 22.05 1.58 4.04
CA VAL A 127 21.72 0.76 2.88
C VAL A 127 21.14 -0.62 3.24
N PRO A 128 21.71 -1.37 4.20
CA PRO A 128 21.16 -2.67 4.61
C PRO A 128 19.71 -2.58 5.08
N GLY A 129 19.39 -1.54 5.87
CA GLY A 129 18.03 -1.33 6.36
C GLY A 129 17.02 -1.04 5.24
N VAL A 130 17.40 -0.21 4.26
CA VAL A 130 16.54 0.10 3.09
C VAL A 130 16.30 -1.15 2.26
N LEU A 131 17.33 -1.95 1.99
CA LEU A 131 17.18 -3.21 1.25
C LEU A 131 16.25 -4.17 2.00
N GLY A 132 16.41 -4.29 3.31
CA GLY A 132 15.49 -5.04 4.15
C GLY A 132 14.05 -4.52 4.05
N LEU A 133 13.84 -3.21 4.15
CA LEU A 133 12.52 -2.57 4.01
C LEU A 133 11.86 -2.91 2.67
N LEU A 134 12.60 -2.83 1.58
CA LEU A 134 12.08 -3.12 0.24
C LEU A 134 11.72 -4.60 0.09
N ILE A 135 12.55 -5.52 0.60
CA ILE A 135 12.27 -6.97 0.57
C ILE A 135 11.01 -7.28 1.39
N GLY A 136 10.92 -6.77 2.62
CA GLY A 136 9.77 -6.99 3.49
C GLY A 136 8.49 -6.38 2.93
N GLY A 137 8.57 -5.14 2.43
CA GLY A 137 7.43 -4.44 1.82
C GLY A 137 6.95 -5.10 0.53
N LEU A 138 7.88 -5.55 -0.33
CA LEU A 138 7.55 -6.24 -1.57
C LEU A 138 6.89 -7.59 -1.29
N SER A 139 7.50 -8.43 -0.47
CA SER A 139 7.00 -9.79 -0.20
C SER A 139 5.63 -9.76 0.47
N SER A 140 5.47 -9.01 1.55
CA SER A 140 4.20 -8.91 2.27
C SER A 140 3.14 -8.15 1.47
N GLY A 141 3.52 -7.05 0.83
CA GLY A 141 2.61 -6.23 0.04
C GLY A 141 2.09 -6.96 -1.20
N PHE A 142 2.93 -7.74 -1.89
CA PHE A 142 2.51 -8.54 -3.03
C PHE A 142 1.48 -9.61 -2.64
N VAL A 143 1.77 -10.38 -1.60
CA VAL A 143 0.85 -11.43 -1.12
C VAL A 143 -0.46 -10.81 -0.65
N LEU A 144 -0.39 -9.71 0.10
CA LEU A 144 -1.58 -9.01 0.61
C LEU A 144 -2.42 -8.40 -0.52
N ALA A 145 -1.80 -7.83 -1.54
CA ALA A 145 -2.51 -7.28 -2.70
C ALA A 145 -3.28 -8.36 -3.46
N ILE A 146 -2.67 -9.52 -3.72
CA ILE A 146 -3.34 -10.66 -4.35
C ILE A 146 -4.47 -11.18 -3.47
N PHE A 147 -4.23 -11.34 -2.18
CA PHE A 147 -5.25 -11.77 -1.23
C PHE A 147 -6.47 -10.84 -1.27
N MET A 148 -6.26 -9.54 -1.15
CA MET A 148 -7.35 -8.56 -1.13
C MET A 148 -8.13 -8.53 -2.44
N ALA A 149 -7.45 -8.54 -3.58
CA ALA A 149 -8.10 -8.57 -4.88
C ALA A 149 -8.95 -9.83 -5.07
N ASN A 150 -8.42 -10.99 -4.74
CA ASN A 150 -9.11 -12.27 -4.90
C ASN A 150 -10.25 -12.44 -3.88
N ALA A 151 -10.03 -12.11 -2.62
CA ALA A 151 -11.06 -12.20 -1.59
C ALA A 151 -12.23 -11.25 -1.88
N GLY A 152 -11.94 -9.99 -2.24
CA GLY A 152 -12.96 -9.02 -2.64
C GLY A 152 -13.73 -9.47 -3.88
N GLY A 153 -13.03 -9.96 -4.91
CA GLY A 153 -13.64 -10.51 -6.11
C GLY A 153 -14.51 -11.75 -5.85
N ALA A 154 -14.11 -12.60 -4.91
CA ALA A 154 -14.89 -13.78 -4.53
C ALA A 154 -16.24 -13.38 -3.90
N TRP A 155 -16.27 -12.38 -3.02
CA TRP A 155 -17.52 -11.88 -2.42
C TRP A 155 -18.44 -11.24 -3.44
N ASP A 156 -17.92 -10.42 -4.35
CA ASP A 156 -18.70 -9.83 -5.44
C ASP A 156 -19.30 -10.90 -6.36
N ASN A 157 -18.50 -11.89 -6.75
CA ASN A 157 -18.99 -13.00 -7.56
C ASN A 157 -20.04 -13.85 -6.81
N ALA A 158 -19.86 -14.10 -5.53
CA ALA A 158 -20.84 -14.82 -4.70
C ALA A 158 -22.18 -14.06 -4.65
N LYS A 159 -22.16 -12.74 -4.48
CA LYS A 159 -23.36 -11.90 -4.52
C LYS A 159 -24.07 -12.01 -5.88
N LYS A 160 -23.34 -11.82 -6.98
CA LYS A 160 -23.89 -11.93 -8.34
C LYS A 160 -24.49 -13.30 -8.60
N TYR A 161 -23.83 -14.38 -8.19
CA TYR A 161 -24.32 -15.73 -8.34
C TYR A 161 -25.65 -15.97 -7.61
N VAL A 162 -25.82 -15.40 -6.42
CA VAL A 162 -27.10 -15.45 -5.70
C VAL A 162 -28.16 -14.59 -6.41
N GLU A 163 -27.80 -13.42 -6.91
CA GLU A 163 -28.71 -12.51 -7.63
C GLU A 163 -29.25 -13.11 -8.93
N GLU A 164 -28.51 -14.03 -9.57
CA GLU A 164 -28.93 -14.81 -10.74
C GLU A 164 -30.03 -15.85 -10.44
N GLY A 165 -30.46 -15.97 -9.17
CA GLY A 165 -31.54 -16.86 -8.74
C GLY A 165 -31.08 -18.08 -7.95
N ASN A 166 -29.78 -18.27 -7.73
CA ASN A 166 -29.27 -19.38 -6.92
C ASN A 166 -29.54 -19.12 -5.43
N PHE A 167 -29.69 -20.19 -4.64
CA PHE A 167 -29.87 -20.12 -3.17
C PHE A 167 -31.00 -19.17 -2.69
N GLY A 168 -32.08 -19.08 -3.47
CA GLY A 168 -33.24 -18.26 -3.12
C GLY A 168 -33.26 -16.86 -3.75
N GLY A 169 -32.24 -16.49 -4.50
CA GLY A 169 -32.22 -15.29 -5.30
C GLY A 169 -32.13 -13.98 -4.52
N LYS A 170 -32.39 -12.90 -5.21
CA LYS A 170 -32.33 -11.54 -4.68
C LYS A 170 -33.37 -11.33 -3.57
N GLY A 171 -32.92 -10.80 -2.43
CA GLY A 171 -33.77 -10.57 -1.24
C GLY A 171 -33.80 -11.71 -0.22
N SER A 172 -33.24 -12.89 -0.53
CA SER A 172 -33.09 -14.00 0.42
C SER A 172 -32.12 -13.68 1.56
N GLU A 173 -32.12 -14.48 2.63
CA GLU A 173 -31.15 -14.34 3.73
C GLU A 173 -29.71 -14.59 3.25
N VAL A 174 -29.54 -15.51 2.30
CA VAL A 174 -28.25 -15.75 1.65
C VAL A 174 -27.78 -14.52 0.87
N HIS A 175 -28.68 -13.88 0.13
CA HIS A 175 -28.36 -12.62 -0.57
C HIS A 175 -27.93 -11.53 0.40
N LYS A 176 -28.61 -11.34 1.53
CA LYS A 176 -28.22 -10.36 2.56
C LYS A 176 -26.82 -10.63 3.10
N ALA A 177 -26.49 -11.88 3.35
CA ALA A 177 -25.16 -12.28 3.81
C ALA A 177 -24.07 -11.98 2.77
N THR A 178 -24.33 -12.27 1.48
CA THR A 178 -23.37 -11.99 0.41
C THR A 178 -23.22 -10.49 0.16
N VAL A 179 -24.26 -9.67 0.34
CA VAL A 179 -24.18 -8.20 0.29
C VAL A 179 -23.28 -7.65 1.40
N VAL A 180 -23.35 -8.19 2.61
CA VAL A 180 -22.44 -7.81 3.71
C VAL A 180 -20.99 -8.16 3.35
N GLY A 181 -20.77 -9.36 2.81
CA GLY A 181 -19.44 -9.79 2.36
C GLY A 181 -18.88 -8.88 1.26
N ASP A 182 -19.70 -8.54 0.26
CA ASP A 182 -19.33 -7.67 -0.84
C ASP A 182 -19.01 -6.23 -0.35
N THR A 183 -19.79 -5.71 0.60
CA THR A 183 -19.54 -4.40 1.22
C THR A 183 -18.15 -4.32 1.87
N VAL A 184 -17.65 -5.42 2.44
CA VAL A 184 -16.27 -5.52 2.96
C VAL A 184 -15.28 -5.77 1.83
N GLY A 185 -15.66 -6.57 0.84
CA GLY A 185 -14.82 -6.96 -0.30
C GLY A 185 -14.52 -5.83 -1.27
N ASP A 186 -15.45 -4.91 -1.49
CA ASP A 186 -15.29 -3.78 -2.41
C ASP A 186 -14.08 -2.91 -2.06
N PRO A 187 -13.90 -2.40 -0.83
CA PRO A 187 -12.68 -1.69 -0.46
C PRO A 187 -11.40 -2.52 -0.62
N PHE A 188 -11.47 -3.85 -0.48
CA PHE A 188 -10.33 -4.73 -0.69
C PHE A 188 -9.88 -4.74 -2.16
N LYS A 189 -10.81 -5.05 -3.07
CA LYS A 189 -10.49 -5.22 -4.51
C LYS A 189 -10.29 -3.89 -5.24
N ASP A 190 -11.07 -2.86 -4.88
CA ASP A 190 -11.15 -1.63 -5.66
C ASP A 190 -10.29 -0.49 -5.08
N THR A 191 -9.87 -0.58 -3.81
CA THR A 191 -9.06 0.46 -3.16
C THR A 191 -7.75 -0.07 -2.62
N SER A 192 -7.77 -0.88 -1.57
CA SER A 192 -6.55 -1.25 -0.85
C SER A 192 -5.64 -2.17 -1.65
N GLY A 193 -6.20 -3.17 -2.36
CA GLY A 193 -5.42 -4.07 -3.21
C GLY A 193 -4.62 -3.33 -4.29
N PRO A 194 -5.26 -2.55 -5.17
CA PRO A 194 -4.56 -1.75 -6.17
C PRO A 194 -3.59 -0.73 -5.58
N SER A 195 -3.93 -0.10 -4.44
CA SER A 195 -3.11 0.91 -3.80
C SER A 195 -1.81 0.34 -3.21
N LEU A 196 -1.79 -0.92 -2.78
CA LEU A 196 -0.56 -1.60 -2.35
C LEU A 196 0.49 -1.66 -3.45
N ASN A 197 0.08 -1.86 -4.70
CA ASN A 197 0.98 -1.85 -5.83
C ASN A 197 1.63 -0.47 -6.02
N ILE A 198 0.88 0.60 -5.77
CA ILE A 198 1.39 1.98 -5.78
C ILE A 198 2.36 2.19 -4.61
N LEU A 199 2.03 1.71 -3.41
CA LEU A 199 2.90 1.79 -2.23
C LEU A 199 4.28 1.19 -2.50
N ILE A 200 4.33 -0.05 -3.01
CA ILE A 200 5.58 -0.76 -3.30
C ILE A 200 6.43 0.02 -4.30
N LYS A 201 5.82 0.51 -5.38
CA LYS A 201 6.51 1.30 -6.39
C LYS A 201 7.02 2.62 -5.82
N LEU A 202 6.21 3.33 -5.06
CA LEU A 202 6.57 4.61 -4.47
C LEU A 202 7.73 4.46 -3.48
N MET A 203 7.69 3.46 -2.59
CA MET A 203 8.79 3.17 -1.67
C MET A 203 10.09 2.85 -2.41
N SER A 204 10.02 2.04 -3.47
CA SER A 204 11.19 1.70 -4.28
C SER A 204 11.78 2.92 -5.00
N MET A 205 10.93 3.76 -5.60
CA MET A 205 11.38 4.99 -6.27
C MET A 205 12.01 5.97 -5.27
N VAL A 206 11.40 6.18 -4.11
CA VAL A 206 11.96 7.05 -3.07
C VAL A 206 13.30 6.51 -2.56
N ALA A 207 13.41 5.20 -2.36
CA ALA A 207 14.66 4.57 -1.94
C ALA A 207 15.79 4.79 -2.96
N ILE A 208 15.49 4.68 -4.27
CA ILE A 208 16.47 4.93 -5.34
C ILE A 208 16.89 6.41 -5.36
N VAL A 209 15.93 7.33 -5.31
CA VAL A 209 16.22 8.77 -5.33
C VAL A 209 17.05 9.19 -4.13
N MET A 210 16.78 8.62 -2.97
CA MET A 210 17.46 8.93 -1.70
C MET A 210 18.72 8.10 -1.47
N ALA A 211 19.11 7.21 -2.39
CA ALA A 211 20.27 6.32 -2.22
C ALA A 211 21.56 7.09 -1.93
N GLY A 212 21.82 8.18 -2.66
CA GLY A 212 22.99 9.02 -2.43
C GLY A 212 23.04 9.63 -1.04
N LEU A 213 21.90 10.06 -0.51
CA LEU A 213 21.78 10.58 0.85
C LEU A 213 22.01 9.47 1.89
N THR A 214 21.40 8.29 1.68
CA THR A 214 21.53 7.12 2.56
C THR A 214 22.99 6.65 2.66
N VAL A 215 23.72 6.67 1.54
CA VAL A 215 25.15 6.29 1.52
C VAL A 215 26.02 7.33 2.23
N ALA A 216 25.69 8.62 2.08
CA ALA A 216 26.48 9.70 2.67
C ALA A 216 26.20 9.94 4.16
N TRP A 217 24.96 9.67 4.60
CA TRP A 217 24.46 10.01 5.94
C TRP A 217 23.64 8.85 6.50
N SER A 218 24.25 7.97 7.26
CA SER A 218 23.54 6.99 8.09
C SER A 218 24.02 7.09 9.54
N LEU A 219 23.10 6.94 10.48
CA LEU A 219 23.41 7.01 11.93
C LEU A 219 24.16 5.76 12.43
N PHE A 220 23.95 4.62 11.78
CA PHE A 220 24.53 3.33 12.15
C PHE A 220 25.14 2.62 10.96
#